data_ef01806bf3ec55ce83b93e36c288e0bf
#
_entry.id   ef01806bf3ec55ce83b93e36c288e0bf
#
_cell.length_a   1.000
_cell.length_b   1.000
_cell.length_c   1.000
_cell.angle_alpha   90.00
_cell.angle_beta   90.00
_cell.angle_gamma   90.00
#
_symmetry.space_group_name_H-M   'P 1'
#
loop_
_entity.id
_entity.type
_entity.pdbx_description
1 polymer ?
#
loop_
_entity_poly.entity_id
_entity_poly.type
_entity_poly.pdbx_seq_one_letter_code
_entity_poly.pdbx_strand_id
1 'polypeptide(L)'
;NGRGIVADLWTTRYSEMKSILLPVPPREEQDQIVRFLDWKVSSINRLIGVKQKQIAALKEFMQAEIEKQLYAYPVEETVRLKQLGTFFKGGGFSRENLVEEEGHPAILYGDIYTQYEYKTAVINHSIDGAAYSASRKISKGDIVMAGTGETKDEIGKSILYTGDEIVALGGDVIVFHPNEGINVEYLLYQLYSQAALKHRYINGKGDIIVHIYPTALGNTIITLPGEADQNKVVAIINEIIDQVKKAIAVLTDEISVLREYRVRLVADTVTGKIDVRGIEIPEYEFVDEDTDADNEDDGEEDTEEQEGAEE
;
A
#
# COMPACT_ATOMS: atom_id res chain seq x y z
N ASN A 1 26.17 18.12 13.79
CA ASN A 1 27.59 17.78 13.78
C ASN A 1 27.82 16.29 14.10
N GLY A 2 27.28 15.41 13.26
CA GLY A 2 27.51 13.98 13.33
C GLY A 2 28.66 13.56 12.43
N ARG A 3 29.45 12.58 12.84
CA ARG A 3 30.50 11.96 12.01
C ARG A 3 30.29 10.47 12.02
N GLY A 4 30.07 9.88 10.84
CA GLY A 4 29.96 8.45 10.65
C GLY A 4 31.30 7.77 10.45
N ILE A 5 31.42 6.53 10.89
CA ILE A 5 32.55 5.62 10.58
C ILE A 5 32.31 4.94 9.23
N VAL A 6 31.05 4.79 8.83
CA VAL A 6 30.60 4.31 7.53
C VAL A 6 29.63 5.34 6.98
N ALA A 7 29.47 5.48 5.67
CA ALA A 7 28.71 6.55 5.04
C ALA A 7 27.28 6.72 5.60
N ASP A 8 26.68 5.67 6.12
CA ASP A 8 25.29 5.64 6.60
C ASP A 8 25.13 5.66 8.14
N LEU A 9 26.24 5.56 8.89
CA LEU A 9 26.21 5.58 10.37
C LEU A 9 26.72 6.91 10.91
N TRP A 10 25.79 7.79 11.25
CA TRP A 10 26.06 9.07 11.90
C TRP A 10 26.07 8.92 13.43
N THR A 11 27.25 9.12 14.05
CA THR A 11 27.36 9.14 15.50
C THR A 11 27.54 10.58 16.01
N THR A 12 26.74 10.99 16.97
CA THR A 12 26.88 12.29 17.64
C THR A 12 27.68 12.09 18.92
N ARG A 13 28.87 12.70 18.98
CA ARG A 13 29.68 12.65 20.20
C ARG A 13 29.17 13.66 21.21
N TYR A 14 29.15 13.29 22.51
CA TYR A 14 28.76 14.20 23.58
C TYR A 14 29.53 15.53 23.58
N SER A 15 30.84 15.49 23.24
CA SER A 15 31.66 16.70 23.11
C SER A 15 31.23 17.65 22.00
N GLU A 16 30.61 17.17 20.97
CA GLU A 16 30.05 17.96 19.86
C GLU A 16 28.66 18.46 20.23
N MET A 17 27.83 17.60 20.83
CA MET A 17 26.48 17.93 21.26
C MET A 17 26.48 19.07 22.33
N LYS A 18 27.35 19.01 23.30
CA LYS A 18 27.47 20.04 24.35
C LYS A 18 27.91 21.43 23.85
N SER A 19 28.42 21.53 22.61
CA SER A 19 28.82 22.80 21.99
C SER A 19 27.66 23.51 21.29
N ILE A 20 26.51 22.86 21.18
CA ILE A 20 25.30 23.44 20.53
C ILE A 20 24.74 24.51 21.49
N LEU A 21 24.63 25.73 20.99
CA LEU A 21 24.01 26.83 21.73
C LEU A 21 22.49 26.71 21.57
N LEU A 22 21.79 26.63 22.70
CA LEU A 22 20.34 26.63 22.77
C LEU A 22 19.84 27.96 23.35
N PRO A 23 18.78 28.57 22.80
CA PRO A 23 18.10 29.67 23.45
C PRO A 23 17.40 29.13 24.72
N VAL A 24 17.56 29.83 25.85
CA VAL A 24 16.89 29.50 27.12
C VAL A 24 16.13 30.74 27.58
N PRO A 25 14.88 30.93 27.14
CA PRO A 25 14.06 32.05 27.59
C PRO A 25 13.66 31.92 29.06
N PRO A 26 13.14 32.96 29.69
CA PRO A 26 12.60 32.90 31.07
C PRO A 26 11.51 31.82 31.19
N ARG A 27 11.35 31.27 32.41
CA ARG A 27 10.41 30.16 32.63
C ARG A 27 8.99 30.45 32.18
N GLU A 28 8.47 31.64 32.40
CA GLU A 28 7.14 32.08 31.96
C GLU A 28 6.99 32.01 30.44
N GLU A 29 8.04 32.38 29.70
CA GLU A 29 8.05 32.30 28.25
C GLU A 29 8.13 30.86 27.76
N GLN A 30 8.91 29.99 28.46
CA GLN A 30 8.93 28.55 28.16
C GLN A 30 7.54 27.92 28.30
N ASP A 31 6.85 28.21 29.40
CA ASP A 31 5.50 27.71 29.69
C ASP A 31 4.49 28.22 28.65
N GLN A 32 4.64 29.46 28.18
CA GLN A 32 3.80 30.01 27.08
C GLN A 32 4.09 29.34 25.72
N ILE A 33 5.37 29.09 25.42
CA ILE A 33 5.77 28.36 24.21
C ILE A 33 5.15 26.96 24.20
N VAL A 34 5.26 26.21 25.29
CA VAL A 34 4.68 24.85 25.39
C VAL A 34 3.17 24.90 25.18
N ARG A 35 2.46 25.76 25.92
CA ARG A 35 0.98 25.87 25.77
C ARG A 35 0.55 26.25 24.37
N PHE A 36 1.29 27.14 23.70
CA PHE A 36 1.02 27.54 22.33
C PHE A 36 1.23 26.38 21.35
N LEU A 37 2.35 25.66 21.51
CA LEU A 37 2.67 24.51 20.67
C LEU A 37 1.66 23.39 20.87
N ASP A 38 1.31 23.04 22.11
CA ASP A 38 0.31 22.02 22.43
C ASP A 38 -1.03 22.33 21.73
N TRP A 39 -1.49 23.59 21.82
CA TRP A 39 -2.70 24.02 21.13
C TRP A 39 -2.61 23.90 19.60
N LYS A 40 -1.52 24.44 19.02
CA LYS A 40 -1.36 24.47 17.55
C LYS A 40 -1.12 23.08 16.97
N VAL A 41 -0.27 22.30 17.60
CA VAL A 41 0.02 20.91 17.19
C VAL A 41 -1.24 20.06 17.27
N SER A 42 -2.00 20.14 18.39
CA SER A 42 -3.30 19.45 18.50
C SER A 42 -4.27 19.86 17.39
N SER A 43 -4.29 21.14 17.01
CA SER A 43 -5.14 21.61 15.91
C SER A 43 -4.72 21.03 14.56
N ILE A 44 -3.41 20.91 14.31
CA ILE A 44 -2.86 20.31 13.08
C ILE A 44 -3.14 18.80 13.05
N ASN A 45 -2.90 18.09 14.17
CA ASN A 45 -3.16 16.67 14.29
C ASN A 45 -4.64 16.35 14.03
N ARG A 46 -5.56 17.17 14.57
CA ARG A 46 -7.00 17.05 14.28
C ARG A 46 -7.31 17.19 12.80
N LEU A 47 -6.69 18.14 12.09
CA LEU A 47 -6.87 18.31 10.65
C LEU A 47 -6.34 17.10 9.87
N ILE A 48 -5.18 16.58 10.25
CA ILE A 48 -4.60 15.37 9.66
C ILE A 48 -5.56 14.18 9.85
N GLY A 49 -6.04 13.94 11.07
CA GLY A 49 -6.98 12.86 11.37
C GLY A 49 -8.29 12.98 10.59
N VAL A 50 -8.82 14.20 10.40
CA VAL A 50 -10.01 14.41 9.53
C VAL A 50 -9.72 14.00 8.09
N LYS A 51 -8.55 14.38 7.54
CA LYS A 51 -8.17 14.03 6.16
C LYS A 51 -7.94 12.53 5.98
N GLN A 52 -7.34 11.86 6.96
CA GLN A 52 -7.20 10.40 6.97
C GLN A 52 -8.56 9.70 6.96
N LYS A 53 -9.52 10.16 7.77
CA LYS A 53 -10.90 9.67 7.75
C LYS A 53 -11.60 9.91 6.40
N GLN A 54 -11.33 11.04 5.75
CA GLN A 54 -11.83 11.29 4.39
C GLN A 54 -11.24 10.30 3.37
N ILE A 55 -9.95 9.99 3.46
CA ILE A 55 -9.30 8.99 2.60
C ILE A 55 -9.94 7.61 2.82
N ALA A 56 -10.14 7.19 4.07
CA ALA A 56 -10.80 5.93 4.38
C ALA A 56 -12.22 5.88 3.80
N ALA A 57 -13.02 6.92 3.99
CA ALA A 57 -14.36 7.01 3.44
C ALA A 57 -14.39 6.98 1.89
N LEU A 58 -13.40 7.59 1.23
CA LEU A 58 -13.26 7.53 -0.23
C LEU A 58 -12.93 6.11 -0.71
N LYS A 59 -12.08 5.37 0.00
CA LYS A 59 -11.78 3.95 -0.30
C LYS A 59 -13.02 3.08 -0.14
N GLU A 60 -13.78 3.26 0.94
CA GLU A 60 -15.05 2.55 1.16
C GLU A 60 -16.11 2.88 0.09
N PHE A 61 -16.24 4.15 -0.26
CA PHE A 61 -17.12 4.61 -1.33
C PHE A 61 -16.75 3.95 -2.67
N MET A 62 -15.47 3.92 -3.01
CA MET A 62 -14.99 3.30 -4.25
C MET A 62 -15.34 1.82 -4.29
N GLN A 63 -15.12 1.08 -3.19
CA GLN A 63 -15.47 -0.34 -3.09
C GLN A 63 -16.98 -0.57 -3.23
N ALA A 64 -17.81 0.25 -2.60
CA ALA A 64 -19.26 0.16 -2.69
C ALA A 64 -19.77 0.46 -4.12
N GLU A 65 -19.19 1.44 -4.80
CA GLU A 65 -19.57 1.76 -6.18
C GLU A 65 -19.11 0.66 -7.16
N ILE A 66 -17.91 0.08 -6.98
CA ILE A 66 -17.48 -1.09 -7.77
C ILE A 66 -18.52 -2.22 -7.62
N GLU A 67 -18.88 -2.58 -6.39
CA GLU A 67 -19.88 -3.63 -6.12
C GLU A 67 -21.21 -3.33 -6.81
N LYS A 68 -21.71 -2.12 -6.67
CA LYS A 68 -22.96 -1.67 -7.30
C LYS A 68 -22.93 -1.78 -8.82
N GLN A 69 -21.84 -1.39 -9.46
CA GLN A 69 -21.72 -1.43 -10.92
C GLN A 69 -21.63 -2.88 -11.43
N LEU A 70 -20.94 -3.78 -10.73
CA LEU A 70 -20.85 -5.18 -11.09
C LEU A 70 -22.20 -5.90 -11.19
N TYR A 71 -23.20 -5.44 -10.44
CA TYR A 71 -24.56 -6.00 -10.43
C TYR A 71 -25.61 -5.07 -11.04
N ALA A 72 -25.19 -4.04 -11.78
CA ALA A 72 -26.10 -3.08 -12.41
C ALA A 72 -26.88 -3.66 -13.60
N TYR A 73 -26.41 -4.76 -14.21
CA TYR A 73 -27.00 -5.37 -15.40
C TYR A 73 -27.38 -6.83 -15.13
N PRO A 74 -28.36 -7.36 -15.89
CA PRO A 74 -28.75 -8.76 -15.77
C PRO A 74 -27.60 -9.71 -16.03
N VAL A 75 -27.47 -10.71 -15.16
CA VAL A 75 -26.46 -11.78 -15.33
C VAL A 75 -26.95 -12.75 -16.40
N GLU A 76 -26.15 -12.96 -17.44
CA GLU A 76 -26.42 -13.93 -18.52
C GLU A 76 -25.81 -15.29 -18.20
N GLU A 77 -24.66 -15.31 -17.57
CA GLU A 77 -23.91 -16.52 -17.23
C GLU A 77 -23.30 -16.44 -15.83
N THR A 78 -23.22 -17.59 -15.16
CA THR A 78 -22.50 -17.75 -13.89
C THR A 78 -21.55 -18.91 -14.00
N VAL A 79 -20.25 -18.64 -13.85
CA VAL A 79 -19.19 -19.61 -14.07
C VAL A 79 -18.19 -19.61 -12.91
N ARG A 80 -17.31 -20.61 -12.89
CA ARG A 80 -16.14 -20.58 -11.98
C ARG A 80 -14.95 -19.99 -12.72
N LEU A 81 -14.13 -19.23 -11.98
CA LEU A 81 -12.95 -18.59 -12.53
C LEU A 81 -12.06 -19.55 -13.36
N LYS A 82 -11.87 -20.78 -12.91
CA LYS A 82 -11.10 -21.82 -13.63
C LYS A 82 -11.64 -22.20 -15.02
N GLN A 83 -12.87 -21.83 -15.35
CA GLN A 83 -13.46 -22.08 -16.68
C GLN A 83 -13.10 -20.98 -17.69
N LEU A 84 -12.67 -19.81 -17.16
CA LEU A 84 -12.33 -18.62 -17.96
C LEU A 84 -10.83 -18.49 -18.27
N GLY A 85 -10.01 -19.42 -17.80
CA GLY A 85 -8.55 -19.37 -18.00
C GLY A 85 -7.79 -20.44 -17.25
N THR A 86 -6.49 -20.29 -17.18
CA THR A 86 -5.58 -21.22 -16.52
C THR A 86 -4.78 -20.56 -15.41
N PHE A 87 -4.42 -21.36 -14.42
CA PHE A 87 -3.60 -20.91 -13.29
C PHE A 87 -2.20 -21.49 -13.34
N PHE A 88 -1.22 -20.68 -12.93
CA PHE A 88 0.12 -21.18 -12.63
C PHE A 88 0.73 -20.38 -11.46
N LYS A 89 1.80 -20.90 -10.85
CA LYS A 89 2.55 -20.23 -9.80
C LYS A 89 3.86 -19.67 -10.33
N GLY A 90 4.27 -18.54 -9.79
CA GLY A 90 5.61 -18.00 -9.95
C GLY A 90 6.67 -18.87 -9.28
N GLY A 91 7.90 -18.47 -9.32
CA GLY A 91 9.05 -19.11 -8.71
C GLY A 91 10.30 -18.94 -9.56
N GLY A 92 11.43 -19.27 -8.95
CA GLY A 92 12.74 -19.17 -9.59
C GLY A 92 13.63 -18.05 -9.06
N PHE A 93 13.08 -17.14 -8.23
CA PHE A 93 13.86 -16.13 -7.52
C PHE A 93 13.17 -15.67 -6.22
N SER A 94 13.96 -15.02 -5.36
CA SER A 94 13.53 -14.39 -4.11
C SER A 94 14.02 -12.93 -4.06
N ARG A 95 13.77 -12.23 -2.95
CA ARG A 95 14.22 -10.84 -2.73
C ARG A 95 15.75 -10.68 -2.88
N GLU A 96 16.53 -11.69 -2.57
CA GLU A 96 18.00 -11.68 -2.71
C GLU A 96 18.51 -11.53 -4.16
N ASN A 97 17.66 -11.82 -5.13
CA ASN A 97 18.01 -11.69 -6.55
C ASN A 97 17.68 -10.31 -7.13
N LEU A 98 17.16 -9.39 -6.31
CA LEU A 98 16.87 -8.02 -6.74
C LEU A 98 18.19 -7.29 -7.06
N VAL A 99 18.15 -6.47 -8.10
CA VAL A 99 19.25 -5.61 -8.52
C VAL A 99 18.77 -4.17 -8.64
N GLU A 100 19.62 -3.22 -8.26
CA GLU A 100 19.31 -1.79 -8.30
C GLU A 100 19.49 -1.18 -9.70
N GLU A 101 20.43 -1.74 -10.49
CA GLU A 101 20.77 -1.28 -11.84
C GLU A 101 20.53 -2.42 -12.84
N GLU A 102 20.51 -2.11 -14.13
CA GLU A 102 20.35 -2.99 -15.29
C GLU A 102 19.88 -4.43 -15.00
N GLY A 103 18.57 -4.62 -14.94
CA GLY A 103 17.96 -5.93 -14.68
C GLY A 103 16.73 -6.17 -15.54
N HIS A 104 16.09 -7.29 -15.31
CA HIS A 104 14.85 -7.66 -15.96
C HIS A 104 13.68 -7.44 -15.01
N PRO A 105 12.53 -6.92 -15.48
CA PRO A 105 11.40 -6.61 -14.62
C PRO A 105 10.87 -7.84 -13.90
N ALA A 106 10.57 -7.68 -12.61
CA ALA A 106 10.15 -8.77 -11.74
C ALA A 106 9.12 -8.31 -10.69
N ILE A 107 8.18 -9.20 -10.34
CA ILE A 107 7.16 -8.99 -9.31
C ILE A 107 7.35 -10.02 -8.20
N LEU A 108 7.47 -9.54 -6.96
CA LEU A 108 7.35 -10.32 -5.73
C LEU A 108 5.91 -10.24 -5.19
N TYR A 109 5.49 -11.21 -4.37
CA TYR A 109 4.13 -11.17 -3.79
C TYR A 109 3.88 -9.93 -2.92
N GLY A 110 4.91 -9.45 -2.21
CA GLY A 110 4.83 -8.23 -1.40
C GLY A 110 4.54 -6.98 -2.22
N ASP A 111 5.05 -6.90 -3.45
CA ASP A 111 4.82 -5.75 -4.34
C ASP A 111 3.33 -5.58 -4.69
N ILE A 112 2.59 -6.70 -4.74
CA ILE A 112 1.16 -6.68 -5.03
C ILE A 112 0.41 -5.96 -3.92
N TYR A 113 0.88 -6.02 -2.66
CA TYR A 113 0.28 -5.33 -1.53
C TYR A 113 0.70 -3.87 -1.45
N THR A 114 1.97 -3.58 -1.64
CA THR A 114 2.58 -2.28 -1.30
C THR A 114 2.68 -1.32 -2.47
N GLN A 115 2.84 -1.82 -3.71
CA GLN A 115 3.18 -0.98 -4.85
C GLN A 115 2.07 -0.87 -5.90
N TYR A 116 1.17 -1.85 -5.94
CA TYR A 116 0.18 -1.92 -7.02
C TYR A 116 -1.25 -1.95 -6.48
N GLU A 117 -2.10 -1.23 -7.18
CA GLU A 117 -3.53 -1.35 -7.04
C GLU A 117 -4.09 -2.05 -8.29
N TYR A 118 -5.33 -2.06 -8.53
CA TYR A 118 -6.05 -2.77 -9.60
C TYR A 118 -5.26 -3.11 -10.88
N LYS A 119 -4.48 -2.17 -11.44
CA LYS A 119 -3.76 -2.34 -12.72
C LYS A 119 -2.37 -1.70 -12.67
N THR A 120 -1.40 -2.32 -13.35
CA THR A 120 -0.08 -1.71 -13.55
C THR A 120 0.49 -2.04 -14.92
N ALA A 121 1.14 -1.06 -15.53
CA ALA A 121 1.99 -1.23 -16.72
C ALA A 121 3.48 -1.14 -16.37
N VAL A 122 3.81 -0.60 -15.21
CA VAL A 122 5.18 -0.34 -14.75
C VAL A 122 5.53 -1.29 -13.63
N ILE A 123 6.72 -1.87 -13.69
CA ILE A 123 7.27 -2.76 -12.67
C ILE A 123 8.48 -2.08 -12.05
N ASN A 124 8.49 -2.02 -10.72
CA ASN A 124 9.48 -1.23 -9.97
C ASN A 124 10.73 -2.04 -9.59
N HIS A 125 10.63 -3.37 -9.55
CA HIS A 125 11.76 -4.22 -9.21
C HIS A 125 12.37 -4.89 -10.45
N SER A 126 13.68 -5.14 -10.38
CA SER A 126 14.43 -5.84 -11.39
C SER A 126 15.27 -6.95 -10.76
N ILE A 127 15.53 -8.03 -11.54
CA ILE A 127 16.38 -9.15 -11.16
C ILE A 127 17.46 -9.41 -12.21
N ASP A 128 18.49 -10.13 -11.82
CA ASP A 128 19.57 -10.54 -12.71
C ASP A 128 19.11 -11.51 -13.81
N GLY A 129 19.92 -11.64 -14.87
CA GLY A 129 19.56 -12.46 -16.04
C GLY A 129 19.49 -13.97 -15.75
N ALA A 130 20.20 -14.49 -14.73
CA ALA A 130 20.13 -15.90 -14.36
C ALA A 130 18.81 -16.22 -13.66
N ALA A 131 18.44 -15.41 -12.67
CA ALA A 131 17.14 -15.49 -11.98
C ALA A 131 15.97 -15.28 -12.96
N TYR A 132 16.11 -14.29 -13.87
CA TYR A 132 15.11 -14.07 -14.92
C TYR A 132 14.93 -15.29 -15.81
N SER A 133 16.01 -15.93 -16.25
CA SER A 133 15.96 -17.13 -17.12
C SER A 133 15.29 -18.32 -16.44
N ALA A 134 15.50 -18.48 -15.13
CA ALA A 134 14.94 -19.56 -14.31
C ALA A 134 13.47 -19.33 -13.93
N SER A 135 12.98 -18.11 -13.98
CA SER A 135 11.64 -17.72 -13.51
C SER A 135 10.55 -18.03 -14.52
N ARG A 136 9.32 -18.19 -14.01
CA ARG A 136 8.11 -18.08 -14.82
C ARG A 136 7.78 -16.62 -15.10
N LYS A 137 7.08 -16.37 -16.18
CA LYS A 137 6.85 -15.03 -16.70
C LYS A 137 5.39 -14.79 -17.01
N ILE A 138 5.03 -13.51 -16.95
CA ILE A 138 3.73 -13.00 -17.39
C ILE A 138 3.88 -12.06 -18.57
N SER A 139 2.77 -11.84 -19.22
CA SER A 139 2.59 -10.87 -20.30
C SER A 139 1.34 -10.03 -20.07
N LYS A 140 1.16 -9.03 -20.89
CA LYS A 140 -0.04 -8.20 -20.91
C LYS A 140 -1.33 -9.02 -20.90
N GLY A 141 -2.24 -8.67 -20.01
CA GLY A 141 -3.53 -9.34 -19.86
C GLY A 141 -3.57 -10.41 -18.77
N ASP A 142 -2.42 -10.77 -18.19
CA ASP A 142 -2.40 -11.69 -17.05
C ASP A 142 -2.87 -11.01 -15.76
N ILE A 143 -3.65 -11.72 -14.94
CA ILE A 143 -4.02 -11.31 -13.59
C ILE A 143 -3.06 -11.96 -12.59
N VAL A 144 -2.35 -11.13 -11.85
CA VAL A 144 -1.35 -11.54 -10.85
C VAL A 144 -1.95 -11.44 -9.46
N MET A 145 -1.81 -12.47 -8.65
CA MET A 145 -2.45 -12.59 -7.34
C MET A 145 -1.41 -12.93 -6.27
N ALA A 146 -1.52 -12.33 -5.10
CA ALA A 146 -0.71 -12.69 -3.96
C ALA A 146 -1.19 -14.03 -3.37
N GLY A 147 -0.32 -15.04 -3.41
CA GLY A 147 -0.61 -16.37 -2.85
C GLY A 147 -0.38 -16.48 -1.34
N THR A 148 0.32 -15.48 -0.76
CA THR A 148 0.68 -15.38 0.66
C THR A 148 0.40 -13.96 1.14
N GLY A 149 -0.01 -13.81 2.39
CA GLY A 149 -0.30 -12.52 3.03
C GLY A 149 -0.34 -12.64 4.54
N GLU A 150 -0.42 -11.52 5.24
CA GLU A 150 -0.47 -11.47 6.70
C GLU A 150 -1.89 -11.68 7.24
N THR A 151 -2.89 -11.25 6.49
CA THR A 151 -4.30 -11.30 6.90
C THR A 151 -5.18 -12.05 5.91
N LYS A 152 -6.30 -12.61 6.41
CA LYS A 152 -7.31 -13.24 5.55
C LYS A 152 -8.11 -12.24 4.73
N ASP A 153 -8.17 -10.99 5.15
CA ASP A 153 -8.93 -9.94 4.46
C ASP A 153 -8.27 -9.54 3.13
N GLU A 154 -6.94 -9.56 3.09
CA GLU A 154 -6.16 -9.15 1.91
C GLU A 154 -5.68 -10.29 1.04
N ILE A 155 -5.77 -11.54 1.54
CA ILE A 155 -5.23 -12.69 0.82
C ILE A 155 -5.77 -12.81 -0.62
N GLY A 156 -4.90 -13.08 -1.56
CA GLY A 156 -5.27 -13.17 -2.97
C GLY A 156 -5.55 -11.82 -3.63
N LYS A 157 -5.03 -10.71 -3.06
CA LYS A 157 -5.07 -9.40 -3.73
C LYS A 157 -4.61 -9.57 -5.18
N SER A 158 -5.33 -8.98 -6.12
CA SER A 158 -5.20 -9.25 -7.55
C SER A 158 -4.89 -7.97 -8.30
N ILE A 159 -3.98 -8.02 -9.25
CA ILE A 159 -3.68 -6.92 -10.18
C ILE A 159 -3.70 -7.41 -11.61
N LEU A 160 -4.11 -6.56 -12.54
CA LEU A 160 -4.00 -6.81 -13.97
C LEU A 160 -2.70 -6.19 -14.49
N TYR A 161 -1.87 -7.00 -15.12
CA TYR A 161 -0.69 -6.49 -15.81
C TYR A 161 -1.07 -5.97 -17.20
N THR A 162 -0.79 -4.70 -17.47
CA THR A 162 -1.14 -4.01 -18.73
C THR A 162 0.09 -3.56 -19.53
N GLY A 163 1.31 -3.80 -19.01
CA GLY A 163 2.56 -3.45 -19.70
C GLY A 163 2.86 -4.36 -20.89
N ASP A 164 3.77 -3.92 -21.74
CA ASP A 164 4.16 -4.66 -22.94
C ASP A 164 5.42 -5.53 -22.73
N GLU A 165 6.13 -5.35 -21.62
CA GLU A 165 7.32 -6.14 -21.29
C GLU A 165 6.96 -7.50 -20.71
N ILE A 166 7.85 -8.46 -20.85
CA ILE A 166 7.72 -9.77 -20.21
C ILE A 166 8.32 -9.71 -18.82
N VAL A 167 7.52 -10.02 -17.79
CA VAL A 167 7.88 -9.84 -16.39
C VAL A 167 8.08 -11.17 -15.68
N ALA A 168 9.15 -11.31 -14.92
CA ALA A 168 9.43 -12.49 -14.09
C ALA A 168 8.60 -12.47 -12.81
N LEU A 169 8.30 -13.65 -12.26
CA LEU A 169 7.48 -13.84 -11.07
C LEU A 169 8.26 -14.55 -9.97
N GLY A 170 8.30 -13.96 -8.80
CA GLY A 170 8.85 -14.57 -7.58
C GLY A 170 7.98 -15.70 -7.03
N GLY A 171 8.45 -16.31 -5.95
CA GLY A 171 7.68 -17.28 -5.18
C GLY A 171 6.39 -16.66 -4.63
N ASP A 172 5.42 -17.53 -4.31
CA ASP A 172 4.11 -17.16 -3.73
C ASP A 172 3.25 -16.18 -4.54
N VAL A 173 3.62 -15.93 -5.79
CA VAL A 173 2.78 -15.26 -6.77
C VAL A 173 1.98 -16.31 -7.55
N ILE A 174 0.68 -16.09 -7.65
CA ILE A 174 -0.24 -16.91 -8.46
C ILE A 174 -0.68 -16.06 -9.66
N VAL A 175 -0.71 -16.68 -10.83
CA VAL A 175 -1.16 -16.02 -12.04
C VAL A 175 -2.40 -16.72 -12.57
N PHE A 176 -3.35 -15.93 -13.01
CA PHE A 176 -4.46 -16.34 -13.83
C PHE A 176 -4.26 -15.79 -15.26
N HIS A 177 -4.10 -16.71 -16.20
CA HIS A 177 -4.01 -16.40 -17.63
C HIS A 177 -5.40 -16.61 -18.24
N PRO A 178 -6.11 -15.54 -18.63
CA PRO A 178 -7.47 -15.64 -19.17
C PRO A 178 -7.47 -16.24 -20.58
N ASN A 179 -8.56 -16.92 -20.93
CA ASN A 179 -8.81 -17.37 -22.30
C ASN A 179 -9.04 -16.17 -23.24
N GLU A 180 -8.83 -16.38 -24.54
CA GLU A 180 -9.14 -15.36 -25.54
C GLU A 180 -10.63 -14.99 -25.52
N GLY A 181 -10.91 -13.72 -25.77
CA GLY A 181 -12.28 -13.19 -25.81
C GLY A 181 -12.88 -12.83 -24.45
N ILE A 182 -12.15 -13.03 -23.36
CA ILE A 182 -12.60 -12.61 -22.02
C ILE A 182 -12.31 -11.12 -21.80
N ASN A 183 -13.28 -10.38 -21.28
CA ASN A 183 -13.05 -9.04 -20.78
C ASN A 183 -12.29 -9.10 -19.45
N VAL A 184 -10.96 -8.98 -19.52
CA VAL A 184 -10.05 -9.19 -18.39
C VAL A 184 -10.22 -8.11 -17.32
N GLU A 185 -10.52 -6.87 -17.71
CA GLU A 185 -10.76 -5.79 -16.74
C GLU A 185 -12.06 -6.03 -15.97
N TYR A 186 -13.13 -6.47 -16.64
CA TYR A 186 -14.35 -6.86 -15.95
C TYR A 186 -14.09 -8.01 -14.98
N LEU A 187 -13.33 -9.02 -15.40
CA LEU A 187 -12.95 -10.15 -14.57
C LEU A 187 -12.13 -9.72 -13.36
N LEU A 188 -11.17 -8.80 -13.52
CA LEU A 188 -10.44 -8.21 -12.42
C LEU A 188 -11.37 -7.59 -11.38
N TYR A 189 -12.34 -6.76 -11.81
CA TYR A 189 -13.28 -6.12 -10.89
C TYR A 189 -14.21 -7.13 -10.21
N GLN A 190 -14.61 -8.21 -10.89
CA GLN A 190 -15.33 -9.31 -10.25
C GLN A 190 -14.54 -9.95 -9.10
N LEU A 191 -13.21 -10.00 -9.20
CA LEU A 191 -12.37 -10.48 -8.10
C LEU A 191 -12.36 -9.54 -6.88
N TYR A 192 -12.80 -8.30 -7.03
CA TYR A 192 -12.99 -7.33 -5.93
C TYR A 192 -14.43 -7.26 -5.45
N SER A 193 -15.35 -8.07 -5.97
CA SER A 193 -16.71 -8.17 -5.43
C SER A 193 -16.71 -8.75 -4.01
N GLN A 194 -17.70 -8.39 -3.21
CA GLN A 194 -17.87 -8.91 -1.85
C GLN A 194 -17.94 -10.44 -1.83
N ALA A 195 -18.56 -11.03 -2.84
CA ALA A 195 -18.63 -12.48 -2.99
C ALA A 195 -17.24 -13.12 -3.18
N ALA A 196 -16.40 -12.53 -4.03
CA ALA A 196 -15.05 -13.00 -4.29
C ALA A 196 -14.12 -12.75 -3.09
N LEU A 197 -14.21 -11.59 -2.42
CA LEU A 197 -13.48 -11.28 -1.20
C LEU A 197 -13.81 -12.30 -0.10
N LYS A 198 -15.08 -12.52 0.16
CA LYS A 198 -15.54 -13.51 1.14
C LYS A 198 -15.08 -14.93 0.79
N HIS A 199 -15.09 -15.29 -0.49
CA HIS A 199 -14.58 -16.59 -0.94
C HIS A 199 -13.09 -16.75 -0.60
N ARG A 200 -12.27 -15.74 -0.85
CA ARG A 200 -10.84 -15.76 -0.50
C ARG A 200 -10.62 -15.83 1.00
N TYR A 201 -11.33 -15.01 1.77
CA TYR A 201 -11.27 -15.01 3.24
C TYR A 201 -11.51 -16.41 3.84
N ILE A 202 -12.58 -17.08 3.39
CA ILE A 202 -12.95 -18.42 3.89
C ILE A 202 -11.93 -19.49 3.48
N ASN A 203 -11.31 -19.34 2.30
CA ASN A 203 -10.39 -20.34 1.75
C ASN A 203 -8.91 -20.04 2.06
N GLY A 204 -8.60 -18.88 2.65
CA GLY A 204 -7.27 -18.56 3.19
C GLY A 204 -6.93 -19.46 4.37
N LYS A 205 -5.73 -20.04 4.36
CA LYS A 205 -5.24 -21.01 5.36
C LYS A 205 -4.03 -20.46 6.08
N GLY A 206 -4.00 -20.60 7.39
CA GLY A 206 -2.96 -20.10 8.28
C GLY A 206 -3.50 -19.01 9.20
N ASP A 207 -2.79 -18.75 10.31
CA ASP A 207 -3.17 -17.79 11.34
C ASP A 207 -2.16 -16.63 11.48
N ILE A 208 -0.87 -16.89 11.24
CA ILE A 208 0.20 -15.87 11.26
C ILE A 208 0.54 -15.48 9.82
N ILE A 209 0.76 -16.47 8.98
CA ILE A 209 0.94 -16.28 7.53
C ILE A 209 -0.21 -17.01 6.85
N VAL A 210 -0.96 -16.29 6.05
CA VAL A 210 -2.12 -16.81 5.34
C VAL A 210 -1.72 -17.17 3.91
N HIS A 211 -2.11 -18.38 3.49
CA HIS A 211 -1.89 -18.86 2.13
C HIS A 211 -3.21 -19.11 1.42
N ILE A 212 -3.24 -18.83 0.12
CA ILE A 212 -4.30 -19.27 -0.77
C ILE A 212 -3.71 -20.03 -1.96
N TYR A 213 -4.49 -20.94 -2.51
CA TYR A 213 -4.02 -21.82 -3.59
C TYR A 213 -4.83 -21.65 -4.88
N PRO A 214 -4.25 -21.94 -6.05
CA PRO A 214 -4.96 -21.87 -7.34
C PRO A 214 -6.26 -22.66 -7.37
N THR A 215 -6.32 -23.80 -6.68
CA THR A 215 -7.53 -24.63 -6.59
C THR A 215 -8.68 -23.96 -5.86
N ALA A 216 -8.38 -23.15 -4.83
CA ALA A 216 -9.37 -22.34 -4.12
C ALA A 216 -9.80 -21.16 -5.00
N LEU A 217 -8.85 -20.39 -5.52
CA LEU A 217 -9.11 -19.24 -6.40
C LEU A 217 -9.92 -19.64 -7.63
N GLY A 218 -9.60 -20.76 -8.25
CA GLY A 218 -10.31 -21.25 -9.43
C GLY A 218 -11.78 -21.64 -9.19
N ASN A 219 -12.20 -21.79 -7.94
CA ASN A 219 -13.61 -22.03 -7.58
C ASN A 219 -14.37 -20.72 -7.24
N THR A 220 -13.75 -19.56 -7.30
CA THR A 220 -14.46 -18.28 -7.21
C THR A 220 -15.56 -18.21 -8.25
N ILE A 221 -16.75 -17.82 -7.83
CA ILE A 221 -17.91 -17.64 -8.72
C ILE A 221 -17.81 -16.27 -9.37
N ILE A 222 -17.96 -16.27 -10.68
CA ILE A 222 -17.93 -15.08 -11.54
C ILE A 222 -19.30 -14.96 -12.21
N THR A 223 -19.88 -13.77 -12.18
CA THR A 223 -21.13 -13.44 -12.86
C THR A 223 -20.83 -12.59 -14.10
N LEU A 224 -21.35 -12.97 -15.23
CA LEU A 224 -21.11 -12.32 -16.51
C LEU A 224 -22.41 -11.78 -17.09
N PRO A 225 -22.58 -10.45 -17.20
CA PRO A 225 -23.60 -9.86 -18.06
C PRO A 225 -23.13 -9.93 -19.52
N GLY A 226 -23.96 -9.50 -20.46
CA GLY A 226 -23.60 -9.41 -21.87
C GLY A 226 -22.34 -8.57 -22.11
N GLU A 227 -21.56 -8.89 -23.13
CA GLU A 227 -20.25 -8.24 -23.41
C GLU A 227 -20.36 -6.70 -23.49
N ALA A 228 -21.41 -6.18 -24.13
CA ALA A 228 -21.63 -4.74 -24.23
C ALA A 228 -21.82 -4.09 -22.85
N ASP A 229 -22.45 -4.80 -21.92
CA ASP A 229 -22.67 -4.30 -20.56
C ASP A 229 -21.42 -4.45 -19.68
N GLN A 230 -20.61 -5.52 -19.87
CA GLN A 230 -19.28 -5.63 -19.26
C GLN A 230 -18.41 -4.41 -19.61
N ASN A 231 -18.38 -4.01 -20.87
CA ASN A 231 -17.62 -2.86 -21.33
C ASN A 231 -18.10 -1.54 -20.71
N LYS A 232 -19.42 -1.34 -20.54
CA LYS A 232 -19.98 -0.17 -19.85
C LYS A 232 -19.59 -0.16 -18.38
N VAL A 233 -19.72 -1.30 -17.70
CA VAL A 233 -19.33 -1.45 -16.28
C VAL A 233 -17.86 -1.09 -16.10
N VAL A 234 -16.98 -1.64 -16.92
CA VAL A 234 -15.53 -1.35 -16.88
C VAL A 234 -15.25 0.14 -17.07
N ALA A 235 -15.90 0.78 -18.04
CA ALA A 235 -15.71 2.21 -18.29
C ALA A 235 -16.13 3.07 -17.07
N ILE A 236 -17.28 2.77 -16.46
CA ILE A 236 -17.77 3.48 -15.27
C ILE A 236 -16.84 3.25 -14.08
N ILE A 237 -16.43 2.00 -13.82
CA ILE A 237 -15.53 1.69 -12.69
C ILE A 237 -14.18 2.38 -12.87
N ASN A 238 -13.62 2.38 -14.08
CA ASN A 238 -12.37 3.07 -14.35
C ASN A 238 -12.48 4.57 -14.05
N GLU A 239 -13.57 5.22 -14.44
CA GLU A 239 -13.81 6.63 -14.14
C GLU A 239 -13.91 6.89 -12.63
N ILE A 240 -14.63 6.06 -11.89
CA ILE A 240 -14.76 6.15 -10.44
C ILE A 240 -13.38 6.02 -9.77
N ILE A 241 -12.60 5.00 -10.14
CA ILE A 241 -11.27 4.77 -9.60
C ILE A 241 -10.37 6.00 -9.86
N ASP A 242 -10.37 6.51 -11.07
CA ASP A 242 -9.55 7.68 -11.43
C ASP A 242 -9.94 8.94 -10.66
N GLN A 243 -11.24 9.18 -10.46
CA GLN A 243 -11.71 10.32 -9.67
C GLN A 243 -11.33 10.19 -8.20
N VAL A 244 -11.55 9.02 -7.62
CA VAL A 244 -11.20 8.76 -6.20
C VAL A 244 -9.70 8.83 -5.98
N LYS A 245 -8.88 8.24 -6.86
CA LYS A 245 -7.41 8.35 -6.77
C LYS A 245 -6.92 9.80 -6.80
N LYS A 246 -7.46 10.63 -7.66
CA LYS A 246 -7.13 12.06 -7.70
C LYS A 246 -7.50 12.76 -6.40
N ALA A 247 -8.66 12.46 -5.83
CA ALA A 247 -9.08 13.04 -4.56
C ALA A 247 -8.18 12.59 -3.39
N ILE A 248 -7.83 11.30 -3.34
CA ILE A 248 -6.90 10.76 -2.34
C ILE A 248 -5.51 11.40 -2.46
N ALA A 249 -4.99 11.56 -3.68
CA ALA A 249 -3.69 12.19 -3.90
C ALA A 249 -3.67 13.62 -3.34
N VAL A 250 -4.70 14.42 -3.61
CA VAL A 250 -4.82 15.79 -3.04
C VAL A 250 -4.81 15.77 -1.51
N LEU A 251 -5.59 14.87 -0.88
CA LEU A 251 -5.64 14.77 0.58
C LEU A 251 -4.29 14.33 1.17
N THR A 252 -3.59 13.42 0.50
CA THR A 252 -2.26 12.95 0.90
C THR A 252 -1.22 14.06 0.83
N ASP A 253 -1.24 14.85 -0.24
CA ASP A 253 -0.37 16.02 -0.38
C ASP A 253 -0.65 17.07 0.71
N GLU A 254 -1.93 17.31 1.01
CA GLU A 254 -2.32 18.23 2.08
C GLU A 254 -1.85 17.75 3.46
N ILE A 255 -1.92 16.43 3.74
CA ILE A 255 -1.37 15.84 4.97
C ILE A 255 0.15 16.05 5.03
N SER A 256 0.86 15.82 3.93
CA SER A 256 2.31 16.05 3.86
C SER A 256 2.68 17.50 4.19
N VAL A 257 1.98 18.46 3.60
CA VAL A 257 2.17 19.90 3.87
C VAL A 257 1.87 20.25 5.35
N LEU A 258 0.83 19.65 5.94
CA LEU A 258 0.50 19.86 7.37
C LEU A 258 1.59 19.31 8.28
N ARG A 259 2.15 18.14 7.98
CA ARG A 259 3.27 17.55 8.72
C ARG A 259 4.52 18.43 8.65
N GLU A 260 4.86 18.90 7.46
CA GLU A 260 5.99 19.82 7.27
C GLU A 260 5.77 21.14 8.04
N TYR A 261 4.57 21.72 7.94
CA TYR A 261 4.21 22.94 8.65
C TYR A 261 4.33 22.74 10.16
N ARG A 262 3.89 21.60 10.71
CA ARG A 262 4.01 21.27 12.14
C ARG A 262 5.47 21.29 12.60
N VAL A 263 6.35 20.58 11.87
CA VAL A 263 7.80 20.56 12.20
C VAL A 263 8.40 21.96 12.17
N ARG A 264 8.07 22.75 11.16
CA ARG A 264 8.55 24.12 11.02
C ARG A 264 8.02 25.04 12.13
N LEU A 265 6.74 24.91 12.47
CA LEU A 265 6.10 25.70 13.53
C LEU A 265 6.81 25.47 14.87
N VAL A 266 7.09 24.21 15.22
CA VAL A 266 7.82 23.86 16.43
C VAL A 266 9.21 24.50 16.41
N ALA A 267 9.98 24.31 15.36
CA ALA A 267 11.32 24.87 15.22
C ALA A 267 11.35 26.39 15.31
N ASP A 268 10.47 27.08 14.61
CA ASP A 268 10.43 28.54 14.55
C ASP A 268 9.94 29.17 15.87
N THR A 269 9.05 28.48 16.60
CA THR A 269 8.59 28.92 17.92
C THR A 269 9.67 28.73 18.99
N VAL A 270 10.29 27.54 19.04
CA VAL A 270 11.33 27.25 20.04
C VAL A 270 12.59 28.09 19.83
N THR A 271 12.91 28.44 18.59
CA THR A 271 14.07 29.31 18.28
C THR A 271 13.77 30.80 18.39
N GLY A 272 12.55 31.19 18.77
CA GLY A 272 12.15 32.58 18.98
C GLY A 272 11.89 33.37 17.70
N LYS A 273 11.77 32.70 16.53
CA LYS A 273 11.37 33.36 15.28
C LYS A 273 9.89 33.75 15.30
N ILE A 274 9.07 33.00 16.04
CA ILE A 274 7.67 33.31 16.31
C ILE A 274 7.54 33.76 17.75
N ASP A 275 7.13 35.02 17.96
CA ASP A 275 6.88 35.56 19.30
C ASP A 275 5.48 35.14 19.78
N VAL A 276 5.40 34.36 20.82
CA VAL A 276 4.16 33.83 21.38
C VAL A 276 3.71 34.52 22.70
N ARG A 277 4.47 35.49 23.22
CA ARG A 277 4.28 36.09 24.55
C ARG A 277 2.92 36.79 24.74
N GLY A 278 2.37 37.34 23.68
CA GLY A 278 1.08 38.03 23.72
C GLY A 278 -0.10 37.23 23.14
N ILE A 279 0.09 35.94 22.85
CA ILE A 279 -0.94 35.12 22.24
C ILE A 279 -1.86 34.53 23.30
N GLU A 280 -3.15 34.84 23.24
CA GLU A 280 -4.18 34.18 24.04
C GLU A 280 -4.45 32.80 23.44
N ILE A 281 -4.39 31.76 24.30
CA ILE A 281 -4.61 30.37 23.93
C ILE A 281 -6.03 30.03 24.38
N PRO A 282 -6.95 29.70 23.45
CA PRO A 282 -8.31 29.30 23.80
C PRO A 282 -8.31 27.94 24.51
N GLU A 283 -9.45 27.58 25.09
CA GLU A 283 -9.67 26.18 25.49
C GLU A 283 -9.64 25.26 24.26
N TYR A 284 -8.92 24.17 24.34
CA TYR A 284 -8.80 23.17 23.27
C TYR A 284 -8.74 21.76 23.85
N GLU A 285 -9.16 20.81 23.07
CA GLU A 285 -8.97 19.40 23.33
C GLU A 285 -7.57 18.99 22.83
N PHE A 286 -6.79 18.37 23.71
CA PHE A 286 -5.48 17.86 23.32
C PHE A 286 -5.66 16.64 22.40
N VAL A 287 -5.02 16.67 21.25
CA VAL A 287 -4.98 15.57 20.27
C VAL A 287 -3.53 15.23 20.03
N ASP A 288 -3.13 14.07 20.53
CA ASP A 288 -1.79 13.53 20.29
C ASP A 288 -1.60 13.14 18.82
N GLU A 289 -0.38 12.87 18.45
CA GLU A 289 -0.08 12.28 17.15
C GLU A 289 -0.71 10.88 17.14
N ASP A 290 -1.72 10.68 16.28
CA ASP A 290 -2.39 9.39 16.20
C ASP A 290 -1.37 8.32 15.81
N THR A 291 -1.10 7.42 16.73
CA THR A 291 -0.29 6.22 16.53
C THR A 291 -0.92 5.23 15.55
N ASP A 292 -2.11 5.51 15.06
CA ASP A 292 -2.83 4.67 14.08
C ASP A 292 -2.33 4.85 12.63
N ALA A 293 -1.45 5.81 12.37
CA ALA A 293 -0.91 6.06 11.03
C ALA A 293 0.44 5.36 10.76
N ASP A 294 1.11 4.84 11.79
CA ASP A 294 2.47 4.29 11.68
C ASP A 294 2.52 2.76 11.57
N ASN A 295 1.37 2.09 11.42
CA ASN A 295 1.33 0.64 11.23
C ASN A 295 1.49 0.17 9.78
N GLU A 296 1.85 1.05 8.83
CA GLU A 296 2.06 0.64 7.44
C GLU A 296 3.54 0.50 7.02
N ASP A 297 4.54 0.75 7.87
CA ASP A 297 5.93 0.70 7.38
C ASP A 297 7.01 0.44 8.44
N ASP A 298 6.93 -0.64 9.20
CA ASP A 298 8.09 -1.16 9.95
C ASP A 298 8.10 -2.70 9.96
N GLY A 299 8.12 -3.30 8.76
CA GLY A 299 8.32 -4.73 8.53
C GLY A 299 9.78 -5.11 8.26
N GLU A 300 10.75 -4.52 8.94
CA GLU A 300 12.15 -4.97 8.94
C GLU A 300 12.55 -5.40 10.35
N GLU A 301 12.16 -6.59 10.78
CA GLU A 301 12.91 -7.35 11.77
C GLU A 301 13.52 -8.59 11.12
N ASP A 302 14.83 -8.51 10.88
CA ASP A 302 15.71 -9.63 10.59
C ASP A 302 15.66 -10.64 11.76
N THR A 303 14.88 -11.68 11.63
CA THR A 303 15.08 -12.89 12.43
C THR A 303 16.03 -13.83 11.71
N GLU A 304 17.32 -13.73 12.06
CA GLU A 304 18.29 -14.80 11.83
C GLU A 304 17.80 -16.05 12.59
N GLU A 305 17.23 -17.00 11.89
CA GLU A 305 17.07 -18.37 12.40
C GLU A 305 18.45 -19.05 12.39
N GLN A 306 19.04 -19.13 13.57
CA GLN A 306 20.13 -20.07 13.83
C GLN A 306 19.55 -21.49 13.84
N GLU A 307 19.76 -22.23 12.76
CA GLU A 307 19.65 -23.69 12.80
C GLU A 307 20.75 -24.25 13.69
N GLY A 308 20.36 -24.62 14.91
CA GLY A 308 21.16 -25.42 15.80
C GLY A 308 21.20 -26.87 15.30
N ALA A 309 22.38 -27.30 14.89
CA ALA A 309 22.70 -28.70 14.70
C ALA A 309 22.75 -29.40 16.07
N GLU A 310 21.97 -30.49 16.24
CA GLU A 310 22.28 -31.57 17.17
C GLU A 310 21.69 -32.90 16.66
N GLU A 311 22.64 -33.84 16.46
CA GLU A 311 22.64 -35.32 16.47
C GLU A 311 21.52 -36.08 15.75
#